data_652a9f26da5094e2fc2805b0f9f21535
#
_entry.id   652a9f26da5094e2fc2805b0f9f21535
#
_cell.length_a   1.000
_cell.length_b   1.000
_cell.length_c   1.000
_cell.angle_alpha   90.00
_cell.angle_beta   90.00
_cell.angle_gamma   90.00
#
_symmetry.space_group_name_H-M   'P 1'
#
loop_
_entity.id
_entity.type
_entity.pdbx_description
1 polymer ?
#
loop_
_entity_poly.entity_id
_entity_poly.type
_entity_poly.pdbx_seq_one_letter_code
_entity_poly.pdbx_strand_id
1 'polypeptide(L)'
;MSQKPVNDGEIKTEYLQKVAIADDGSWVIGQLFYIHEDGGTWIVRYAPYSKEDRYGGEVVLAHGVDMSNLREGDLAYVRGEIIKESRASKYVGGPLYRASSVTLNERVD
;
A
#
# COMPACT_ATOMS: atom_id res chain seq x y z
N MET A 1 -7.04 3.05 29.64
CA MET A 1 -6.22 2.51 28.89
C MET A 1 -5.94 3.30 27.74
N SER A 2 -4.91 3.21 27.30
CA SER A 2 -4.62 3.95 26.31
C SER A 2 -5.15 3.46 25.08
N GLN A 3 -5.51 4.31 24.27
CA GLN A 3 -5.92 4.03 23.09
C GLN A 3 -4.88 3.98 22.18
N LYS A 4 -4.68 2.94 21.55
CA LYS A 4 -3.68 2.91 20.61
C LYS A 4 -3.99 3.78 19.48
N PRO A 5 -3.04 4.42 18.92
CA PRO A 5 -3.23 5.25 17.79
C PRO A 5 -3.75 4.41 16.67
N VAL A 6 -4.64 4.95 15.95
CA VAL A 6 -5.17 4.24 14.87
C VAL A 6 -4.27 4.20 13.74
N ASN A 7 -4.27 3.18 13.01
CA ASN A 7 -3.64 3.11 11.74
C ASN A 7 -2.23 3.41 11.71
N ASP A 8 -1.48 2.82 12.55
CA ASP A 8 -0.08 2.92 12.45
C ASP A 8 0.42 2.07 11.34
N GLY A 9 -0.28 2.01 10.26
CA GLY A 9 0.09 1.20 9.12
C GLY A 9 -0.42 -0.20 9.21
N GLU A 10 -1.34 -0.47 10.12
CA GLU A 10 -1.87 -1.81 10.23
C GLU A 10 -3.06 -2.00 9.33
N ILE A 11 -3.14 -3.19 8.73
CA ILE A 11 -4.24 -3.53 7.86
C ILE A 11 -5.46 -3.83 8.70
N LYS A 12 -6.62 -3.33 8.27
CA LYS A 12 -7.87 -3.62 8.96
C LYS A 12 -8.12 -5.10 8.99
N THR A 13 -8.67 -5.57 10.09
CA THR A 13 -8.94 -6.99 10.26
C THR A 13 -9.78 -7.54 9.12
N GLU A 14 -10.74 -6.78 8.64
CA GLU A 14 -11.60 -7.22 7.56
C GLU A 14 -10.85 -7.53 6.29
N TYR A 15 -9.65 -6.95 6.12
CA TYR A 15 -8.89 -7.12 4.89
C TYR A 15 -7.76 -8.13 4.99
N LEU A 16 -7.50 -8.67 6.18
CA LEU A 16 -6.31 -9.49 6.37
C LEU A 16 -6.26 -10.73 5.49
N GLN A 17 -7.44 -11.26 5.12
CA GLN A 17 -7.47 -12.44 4.27
C GLN A 17 -7.57 -12.08 2.79
N LYS A 18 -7.54 -10.80 2.46
CA LYS A 18 -7.76 -10.35 1.11
C LYS A 18 -6.54 -9.70 0.47
N VAL A 19 -5.51 -9.46 1.26
CA VAL A 19 -4.31 -8.78 0.75
C VAL A 19 -3.35 -9.81 0.16
N ALA A 20 -2.65 -9.43 -0.88
CA ALA A 20 -1.72 -10.31 -1.56
C ALA A 20 -0.89 -9.53 -2.57
N ILE A 21 0.15 -10.16 -3.05
CA ILE A 21 0.97 -9.60 -4.12
C ILE A 21 1.35 -10.73 -5.05
N ALA A 22 1.40 -10.45 -6.33
CA ALA A 22 1.88 -11.42 -7.31
C ALA A 22 3.37 -11.65 -7.11
N ASP A 23 3.83 -12.86 -7.40
CA ASP A 23 5.25 -13.17 -7.23
C ASP A 23 6.14 -12.23 -8.00
N ASP A 24 5.71 -11.80 -9.17
CA ASP A 24 6.50 -10.89 -10.01
C ASP A 24 6.13 -9.42 -9.80
N GLY A 25 5.26 -9.14 -8.86
CA GLY A 25 4.86 -7.76 -8.59
C GLY A 25 3.89 -7.17 -9.59
N SER A 26 3.34 -7.98 -10.49
CA SER A 26 2.49 -7.43 -11.54
C SER A 26 1.14 -6.94 -11.02
N TRP A 27 0.76 -7.35 -9.84
CA TRP A 27 -0.42 -6.80 -9.18
C TRP A 27 -0.25 -6.90 -7.66
N VAL A 28 -0.96 -6.03 -6.97
CA VAL A 28 -0.97 -6.00 -5.51
C VAL A 28 -2.39 -5.71 -5.06
N ILE A 29 -2.86 -6.44 -4.07
CA ILE A 29 -4.11 -6.08 -3.40
C ILE A 29 -3.74 -5.70 -1.98
N GLY A 30 -3.99 -4.48 -1.61
CA GLY A 30 -3.59 -4.00 -0.30
C GLY A 30 -4.39 -2.80 0.15
N GLN A 31 -4.16 -2.43 1.38
CA GLN A 31 -4.84 -1.28 1.96
C GLN A 31 -4.02 -0.04 1.72
N LEU A 32 -4.70 1.03 1.37
CA LEU A 32 -4.05 2.30 1.06
C LEU A 32 -3.81 3.12 2.30
N PHE A 33 -2.62 3.68 2.39
CA PHE A 33 -2.25 4.64 3.42
C PHE A 33 -1.65 5.86 2.73
N TYR A 34 -1.82 7.02 3.32
CA TYR A 34 -1.28 8.24 2.75
C TYR A 34 -0.33 8.86 3.74
N ILE A 35 0.87 9.19 3.30
CA ILE A 35 1.88 9.81 4.13
C ILE A 35 2.15 11.19 3.57
N HIS A 36 2.15 12.17 4.46
CA HIS A 36 2.25 13.56 4.01
C HIS A 36 3.68 14.03 3.74
N GLU A 37 4.64 13.15 3.88
CA GLU A 37 6.02 13.50 3.59
C GLU A 37 6.28 13.51 2.11
N ASP A 38 7.26 14.26 1.70
CA ASP A 38 7.69 14.32 0.30
C ASP A 38 6.57 14.74 -0.63
N GLY A 39 5.72 15.64 -0.15
CA GLY A 39 4.65 16.14 -0.99
C GLY A 39 3.43 15.24 -1.08
N GLY A 40 3.42 14.20 -0.27
CA GLY A 40 2.31 13.28 -0.26
C GLY A 40 2.63 12.00 -1.01
N THR A 41 2.48 10.87 -0.33
CA THR A 41 2.87 9.59 -0.88
C THR A 41 1.83 8.54 -0.51
N TRP A 42 1.38 7.77 -1.49
CA TRP A 42 0.47 6.66 -1.25
C TRP A 42 1.24 5.38 -1.08
N ILE A 43 0.83 4.58 -0.09
CA ILE A 43 1.44 3.30 0.19
C ILE A 43 0.36 2.24 0.11
N VAL A 44 0.68 1.10 -0.48
CA VAL A 44 -0.20 -0.04 -0.55
C VAL A 44 0.41 -1.12 0.32
N ARG A 45 -0.25 -1.43 1.43
CA ARG A 45 0.27 -2.44 2.33
C ARG A 45 -0.49 -3.74 2.12
N TYR A 46 0.24 -4.81 1.82
CA TYR A 46 -0.37 -6.07 1.45
C TYR A 46 -0.04 -7.20 2.42
N ALA A 47 0.67 -6.91 3.50
CA ALA A 47 0.98 -7.92 4.50
C ALA A 47 1.07 -7.28 5.86
N PRO A 48 0.61 -7.98 6.90
CA PRO A 48 0.76 -7.43 8.25
C PRO A 48 2.22 -7.42 8.64
N TYR A 49 2.56 -6.60 9.62
CA TYR A 49 3.95 -6.50 10.04
C TYR A 49 4.52 -7.84 10.46
N SER A 50 3.71 -8.73 10.98
CA SER A 50 4.19 -10.03 11.42
C SER A 50 4.50 -10.96 10.27
N LYS A 51 4.15 -10.62 9.04
CA LYS A 51 4.34 -11.49 7.90
C LYS A 51 4.94 -10.78 6.71
N GLU A 52 5.83 -9.86 6.96
CA GLU A 52 6.46 -9.14 5.88
C GLU A 52 7.32 -10.04 5.04
N ASP A 53 7.37 -9.77 3.76
CA ASP A 53 8.15 -10.53 2.81
C ASP A 53 9.39 -9.75 2.39
N ARG A 54 9.98 -10.14 1.27
CA ARG A 54 11.23 -9.51 0.81
C ARG A 54 11.07 -8.05 0.45
N TYR A 55 9.84 -7.58 0.23
CA TYR A 55 9.61 -6.19 -0.07
C TYR A 55 9.21 -5.39 1.17
N GLY A 56 9.10 -6.04 2.32
CA GLY A 56 8.71 -5.36 3.54
C GLY A 56 7.22 -5.22 3.72
N GLY A 57 6.43 -5.93 2.93
CA GLY A 57 4.98 -5.98 3.09
C GLY A 57 4.24 -4.80 2.51
N GLU A 58 4.91 -3.90 1.83
CA GLU A 58 4.26 -2.73 1.25
C GLU A 58 4.99 -2.27 0.01
N VAL A 59 4.28 -1.53 -0.84
CA VAL A 59 4.90 -0.85 -1.96
C VAL A 59 4.48 0.61 -1.92
N VAL A 60 5.29 1.48 -2.49
CA VAL A 60 5.05 2.91 -2.50
C VAL A 60 4.71 3.31 -3.92
N LEU A 61 3.56 3.94 -4.12
CA LEU A 61 3.12 4.28 -5.46
C LEU A 61 3.88 5.48 -5.99
N ALA A 62 4.42 5.32 -7.17
CA ALA A 62 5.03 6.45 -7.88
C ALA A 62 3.92 7.43 -8.25
N HIS A 63 4.30 8.70 -8.38
CA HIS A 63 3.32 9.72 -8.72
C HIS A 63 2.85 9.51 -10.15
N GLY A 64 1.70 10.06 -10.44
CA GLY A 64 1.19 10.03 -11.81
C GLY A 64 0.01 9.12 -12.03
N VAL A 65 -0.34 8.29 -11.05
CA VAL A 65 -1.52 7.45 -11.19
C VAL A 65 -2.72 8.18 -10.60
N ASP A 66 -3.86 7.97 -11.20
CA ASP A 66 -5.08 8.65 -10.80
C ASP A 66 -5.66 7.99 -9.55
N MET A 67 -5.64 8.72 -8.45
CA MET A 67 -6.16 8.24 -7.17
C MET A 67 -7.46 8.94 -6.78
N SER A 68 -8.08 9.63 -7.69
CA SER A 68 -9.20 10.52 -7.34
C SER A 68 -10.42 9.80 -6.78
N ASN A 69 -10.59 8.53 -7.08
CA ASN A 69 -11.73 7.76 -6.56
C ASN A 69 -11.38 6.92 -5.36
N LEU A 70 -10.22 7.16 -4.78
CA LEU A 70 -9.71 6.33 -3.70
C LEU A 70 -9.49 7.15 -2.44
N ARG A 71 -9.56 6.49 -1.31
CA ARG A 71 -9.37 7.13 -0.02
C ARG A 71 -8.42 6.32 0.81
N GLU A 72 -7.79 6.99 1.75
CA GLU A 72 -6.96 6.30 2.71
C GLU A 72 -7.82 5.26 3.43
N GLY A 73 -7.29 4.07 3.59
CA GLY A 73 -8.00 2.97 4.23
C GLY A 73 -8.70 2.03 3.29
N ASP A 74 -8.86 2.41 2.02
CA ASP A 74 -9.50 1.53 1.04
C ASP A 74 -8.65 0.31 0.76
N LEU A 75 -9.30 -0.81 0.43
CA LEU A 75 -8.61 -1.95 -0.13
C LEU A 75 -8.59 -1.76 -1.63
N ALA A 76 -7.42 -1.76 -2.21
CA ALA A 76 -7.26 -1.45 -3.63
C ALA A 76 -6.59 -2.59 -4.37
N TYR A 77 -6.94 -2.72 -5.63
CA TYR A 77 -6.29 -3.64 -6.56
C TYR A 77 -5.42 -2.80 -7.47
N VAL A 78 -4.13 -3.06 -7.45
CA VAL A 78 -3.16 -2.25 -8.15
C VAL A 78 -2.44 -3.11 -9.17
N ARG A 79 -2.34 -2.65 -10.40
CA ARG A 79 -1.58 -3.35 -11.42
C ARG A 79 -0.42 -2.48 -11.84
N GLY A 80 0.70 -3.11 -12.11
CA GLY A 80 1.88 -2.35 -12.51
C GLY A 80 3.14 -3.16 -12.36
N GLU A 81 4.20 -2.48 -11.93
CA GLU A 81 5.48 -3.14 -11.77
C GLU A 81 6.30 -2.49 -10.68
N ILE A 82 7.12 -3.29 -10.03
CA ILE A 82 8.05 -2.78 -9.04
C ILE A 82 9.22 -2.16 -9.77
N ILE A 83 9.56 -0.94 -9.40
CA ILE A 83 10.74 -0.29 -9.91
C ILE A 83 11.87 -0.73 -9.01
N LYS A 84 12.74 -1.63 -9.53
CA LYS A 84 13.68 -2.31 -8.76
C LYS A 84 14.64 -1.42 -8.08
N GLU A 85 14.94 -1.71 -6.87
CA GLU A 85 15.96 -1.03 -6.12
C GLU A 85 15.71 0.39 -5.77
N SER A 86 14.56 0.94 -6.09
CA SER A 86 14.28 2.30 -5.72
C SER A 86 13.59 2.34 -4.40
N ARG A 87 14.04 3.24 -3.53
CA ARG A 87 13.30 3.53 -2.35
C ARG A 87 12.63 4.85 -2.57
N ALA A 88 11.38 4.93 -2.21
CA ALA A 88 10.64 6.16 -2.41
C ALA A 88 11.11 7.24 -1.47
N SER A 89 11.51 6.85 -0.27
CA SER A 89 11.85 7.84 0.73
C SER A 89 12.59 7.14 1.84
N LYS A 90 13.37 7.88 2.60
CA LYS A 90 14.01 7.29 3.76
C LYS A 90 13.02 6.99 4.86
N TYR A 91 11.81 7.48 4.75
CA TYR A 91 10.80 7.26 5.76
C TYR A 91 9.89 6.08 5.44
N VAL A 92 10.01 5.53 4.24
CA VAL A 92 9.13 4.45 3.83
C VAL A 92 9.99 3.34 3.28
N GLY A 93 9.80 2.16 3.83
CA GLY A 93 10.73 1.06 3.53
C GLY A 93 10.43 0.25 2.29
N GLY A 94 9.30 0.41 1.69
CA GLY A 94 8.94 -0.42 0.55
C GLY A 94 9.53 0.08 -0.75
N PRO A 95 9.55 -0.77 -1.76
CA PRO A 95 10.05 -0.36 -3.07
C PRO A 95 9.06 0.57 -3.76
N LEU A 96 9.57 1.30 -4.72
CA LEU A 96 8.73 2.16 -5.54
C LEU A 96 7.99 1.30 -6.55
N TYR A 97 6.72 1.58 -6.75
CA TYR A 97 5.85 0.80 -7.63
C TYR A 97 5.23 1.73 -8.66
N ARG A 98 5.41 1.38 -9.93
CA ARG A 98 4.79 2.17 -10.99
C ARG A 98 3.48 1.51 -11.33
N ALA A 99 2.38 2.10 -10.89
CA ALA A 99 1.06 1.55 -11.14
C ALA A 99 0.55 1.99 -12.49
N SER A 100 -0.01 1.05 -13.24
CA SER A 100 -0.73 1.39 -14.45
C SER A 100 -2.20 1.62 -14.14
N SER A 101 -2.70 1.03 -13.07
CA SER A 101 -4.08 1.29 -12.66
C SER A 101 -4.23 0.98 -11.18
N VAL A 102 -5.13 1.70 -10.51
CA VAL A 102 -5.50 1.45 -9.14
C VAL A 102 -7.02 1.47 -9.08
N THR A 103 -7.58 0.37 -8.62
CA THR A 103 -9.03 0.20 -8.62
C THR A 103 -9.50 -0.08 -7.20
N LEU A 104 -10.60 0.55 -6.80
CA LEU A 104 -11.18 0.28 -5.50
C LEU A 104 -11.68 -1.16 -5.47
N ASN A 105 -11.23 -1.93 -4.50
CA ASN A 105 -11.67 -3.28 -4.35
C ASN A 105 -12.72 -3.37 -3.25
N GLU A 106 -12.48 -2.69 -2.14
CA GLU A 106 -13.43 -2.72 -1.05
C GLU A 106 -13.23 -1.53 -0.14
N ARG A 107 -14.30 -1.04 0.43
CA ARG A 107 -14.22 0.09 1.36
C ARG A 107 -15.10 -0.22 2.56
N VAL A 108 -14.54 -0.04 3.75
CA VAL A 108 -15.28 -0.20 4.98
C VAL A 108 -15.56 1.19 5.52
N ASP A 109 -16.82 1.50 5.69
CA ASP A 109 -17.19 2.83 6.21
C ASP A 109 -17.21 2.89 7.71
#